data_ed1a0d0d65ce44760759a92ae833064e
#
_entry.id   ed1a0d0d65ce44760759a92ae833064e
#
_cell.length_a   1.000
_cell.length_b   1.000
_cell.length_c   1.000
_cell.angle_alpha   90.00
_cell.angle_beta   90.00
_cell.angle_gamma   90.00
#
_symmetry.space_group_name_H-M   'P 1'
#
loop_
_entity.id
_entity.type
_entity.pdbx_description
1 polymer ?
#
loop_
_entity_poly.entity_id
_entity_poly.type
_entity_poly.pdbx_seq_one_letter_code
_entity_poly.pdbx_strand_id
1 'polypeptide(L)'
;MPDTKVERVVGKNLDLYGSKINEIPIDLIVLGNLNLMNRKITSLPESFHVGGDLNINNCTQLTALLKGLVVGKSLYAKYTNLQILPDDIVVSENCDLEKSKIRTIPNGFKIKESLNLSDTPITELPEILKIGKYLKLFGCNIKEIPSTVEVGVYIYKN
;
A
#
# COMPACT_ATOMS: atom_id res chain seq x y z
N MET A 1 -13.98 -14.70 31.47
CA MET A 1 -13.54 -13.30 31.61
C MET A 1 -13.32 -12.78 30.21
N PRO A 2 -13.86 -11.61 29.83
CA PRO A 2 -13.53 -11.06 28.52
C PRO A 2 -12.02 -10.73 28.52
N ASP A 3 -11.30 -11.29 27.54
CA ASP A 3 -9.94 -10.90 27.22
C ASP A 3 -9.95 -9.40 26.88
N THR A 4 -9.52 -8.58 27.82
CA THR A 4 -9.28 -7.15 27.57
C THR A 4 -8.04 -7.07 26.68
N LYS A 5 -8.26 -7.08 25.36
CA LYS A 5 -7.23 -6.82 24.37
C LYS A 5 -6.63 -5.45 24.68
N VAL A 6 -5.42 -5.41 25.22
CA VAL A 6 -4.72 -4.17 25.52
C VAL A 6 -4.20 -3.64 24.19
N GLU A 7 -4.89 -2.64 23.64
CA GLU A 7 -4.44 -1.97 22.42
C GLU A 7 -3.22 -1.10 22.72
N ARG A 8 -2.17 -1.26 21.91
CA ARG A 8 -0.96 -0.43 21.96
C ARG A 8 -1.12 0.74 21.01
N VAL A 9 -1.53 1.89 21.53
CA VAL A 9 -1.79 3.08 20.73
C VAL A 9 -0.58 4.02 20.75
N VAL A 10 -0.04 4.30 19.56
CA VAL A 10 0.93 5.36 19.32
C VAL A 10 0.19 6.58 18.77
N GLY A 11 0.01 7.60 19.58
CA GLY A 11 -0.79 8.80 19.28
C GLY A 11 -0.15 9.77 18.27
N LYS A 12 1.08 9.53 17.85
CA LYS A 12 1.86 10.35 16.92
C LYS A 12 2.50 9.48 15.84
N ASN A 13 3.50 10.03 15.16
CA ASN A 13 4.31 9.27 14.21
C ASN A 13 5.18 8.25 14.93
N LEU A 14 5.35 7.08 14.33
CA LEU A 14 6.26 6.03 14.76
C LEU A 14 7.32 5.80 13.69
N ASP A 15 8.55 6.18 13.98
CA ASP A 15 9.68 5.96 13.09
C ASP A 15 10.52 4.77 13.59
N LEU A 16 10.51 3.69 12.80
CA LEU A 16 11.28 2.47 13.08
C LEU A 16 12.43 2.28 12.08
N TYR A 17 12.74 3.30 11.27
CA TYR A 17 13.91 3.30 10.41
C TYR A 17 15.19 3.07 11.24
N GLY A 18 16.06 2.17 10.79
CA GLY A 18 17.29 1.84 11.53
C GLY A 18 17.11 1.00 12.79
N SER A 19 15.88 0.74 13.26
CA SER A 19 15.62 -0.14 14.42
C SER A 19 15.96 -1.60 14.08
N LYS A 20 15.97 -2.48 15.08
CA LYS A 20 16.13 -3.95 14.88
C LYS A 20 14.79 -4.69 14.85
N ILE A 21 13.67 -3.97 14.78
CA ILE A 21 12.33 -4.55 14.80
C ILE A 21 12.04 -5.22 13.46
N ASN A 22 11.66 -6.50 13.51
CA ASN A 22 11.28 -7.31 12.35
C ASN A 22 9.82 -7.78 12.43
N GLU A 23 9.14 -7.55 13.54
CA GLU A 23 7.75 -7.93 13.76
C GLU A 23 6.97 -6.74 14.30
N ILE A 24 5.74 -6.59 13.83
CA ILE A 24 4.81 -5.56 14.29
C ILE A 24 3.78 -6.23 15.22
N PRO A 25 3.60 -5.72 16.46
CA PRO A 25 2.60 -6.27 17.37
C PRO A 25 1.19 -6.24 16.77
N ILE A 26 0.41 -7.30 16.99
CA ILE A 26 -0.95 -7.46 16.43
C ILE A 26 -1.97 -6.46 16.98
N ASP A 27 -1.65 -5.84 18.10
CA ASP A 27 -2.48 -4.87 18.82
C ASP A 27 -1.99 -3.43 18.66
N LEU A 28 -1.03 -3.19 17.76
CA LEU A 28 -0.48 -1.85 17.51
C LEU A 28 -1.43 -1.02 16.65
N ILE A 29 -1.76 0.17 17.13
CA ILE A 29 -2.46 1.22 16.38
C ILE A 29 -1.55 2.44 16.29
N VAL A 30 -1.34 2.96 15.10
CA VAL A 30 -0.53 4.18 14.87
C VAL A 30 -1.45 5.27 14.34
N LEU A 31 -1.72 6.31 15.13
CA LEU A 31 -2.62 7.40 14.73
C LEU A 31 -1.95 8.40 13.76
N GLY A 32 -0.62 8.49 13.76
CA GLY A 32 0.17 9.29 12.82
C GLY A 32 0.76 8.45 11.69
N ASN A 33 1.93 8.86 11.23
CA ASN A 33 2.69 8.14 10.19
C ASN A 33 3.48 6.97 10.80
N LEU A 34 3.63 5.89 10.03
CA LEU A 34 4.49 4.77 10.37
C LEU A 34 5.60 4.61 9.33
N ASN A 35 6.85 4.69 9.76
CA ASN A 35 8.00 4.45 8.91
C ASN A 35 8.69 3.12 9.25
N LEU A 36 8.59 2.17 8.33
CA LEU A 36 9.21 0.83 8.37
C LEU A 36 10.23 0.64 7.24
N MET A 37 10.64 1.72 6.58
CA MET A 37 11.56 1.66 5.45
C MET A 37 12.81 0.82 5.77
N ASN A 38 13.21 -0.04 4.81
CA ASN A 38 14.36 -0.94 4.92
C ASN A 38 14.24 -1.99 6.05
N ARG A 39 13.04 -2.28 6.56
CA ARG A 39 12.85 -3.33 7.58
C ARG A 39 12.72 -4.71 6.94
N LYS A 40 13.19 -5.72 7.67
CA LYS A 40 13.08 -7.14 7.29
C LYS A 40 11.79 -7.76 7.81
N ILE A 41 10.71 -6.97 7.81
CA ILE A 41 9.39 -7.50 8.19
C ILE A 41 8.88 -8.44 7.10
N THR A 42 8.24 -9.52 7.52
CA THR A 42 7.63 -10.51 6.64
C THR A 42 6.13 -10.34 6.50
N SER A 43 5.49 -9.71 7.48
CA SER A 43 4.05 -9.41 7.49
C SER A 43 3.74 -8.16 8.28
N LEU A 44 2.58 -7.56 8.00
CA LEU A 44 1.88 -6.61 8.87
C LEU A 44 0.68 -7.34 9.51
N PRO A 45 0.21 -6.91 10.70
CA PRO A 45 -0.97 -7.53 11.31
C PRO A 45 -2.22 -7.45 10.42
N GLU A 46 -3.18 -8.37 10.63
CA GLU A 46 -4.54 -8.21 10.10
C GLU A 46 -5.24 -7.02 10.74
N SER A 47 -6.13 -6.37 9.98
CA SER A 47 -6.87 -5.18 10.43
C SER A 47 -5.98 -4.06 10.96
N PHE A 48 -4.75 -3.95 10.40
CA PHE A 48 -3.77 -2.96 10.84
C PHE A 48 -4.19 -1.55 10.41
N HIS A 49 -4.09 -0.61 11.35
CA HIS A 49 -4.51 0.77 11.12
C HIS A 49 -3.35 1.75 11.30
N VAL A 50 -3.09 2.56 10.27
CA VAL A 50 -2.17 3.69 10.27
C VAL A 50 -2.96 4.94 9.88
N GLY A 51 -3.10 5.89 10.79
CA GLY A 51 -3.90 7.10 10.56
C GLY A 51 -3.29 8.10 9.58
N GLY A 52 -1.96 8.08 9.42
CA GLY A 52 -1.21 8.88 8.45
C GLY A 52 -0.67 8.06 7.29
N ASP A 53 0.60 8.35 6.92
CA ASP A 53 1.33 7.63 5.87
C ASP A 53 1.93 6.33 6.41
N LEU A 54 1.91 5.28 5.58
CA LEU A 54 2.65 4.04 5.81
C LEU A 54 3.81 3.94 4.81
N ASN A 55 5.04 3.97 5.32
CA ASN A 55 6.24 3.78 4.51
C ASN A 55 6.86 2.40 4.76
N ILE A 56 6.72 1.52 3.78
CA ILE A 56 7.32 0.18 3.73
C ILE A 56 8.29 0.03 2.54
N ASN A 57 8.84 1.14 2.06
CA ASN A 57 9.82 1.11 0.98
C ASN A 57 11.00 0.18 1.33
N ASN A 58 11.46 -0.61 0.36
CA ASN A 58 12.55 -1.56 0.51
C ASN A 58 12.33 -2.66 1.59
N CYS A 59 11.09 -2.92 2.00
CA CYS A 59 10.76 -4.08 2.85
C CYS A 59 10.72 -5.33 1.95
N THR A 60 11.88 -5.82 1.56
CA THR A 60 12.00 -6.88 0.53
C THR A 60 11.56 -8.27 0.98
N GLN A 61 11.33 -8.48 2.27
CA GLN A 61 10.79 -9.75 2.78
C GLN A 61 9.25 -9.75 2.86
N LEU A 62 8.63 -8.56 2.68
CA LEU A 62 7.18 -8.43 2.69
C LEU A 62 6.63 -8.77 1.29
N THR A 63 5.90 -9.89 1.19
CA THR A 63 5.37 -10.41 -0.08
C THR A 63 3.88 -10.18 -0.25
N ALA A 64 3.15 -9.95 0.83
CA ALA A 64 1.71 -9.67 0.84
C ALA A 64 1.34 -8.74 1.99
N LEU A 65 0.25 -8.01 1.81
CA LEU A 65 -0.45 -7.28 2.87
C LEU A 65 -1.68 -8.11 3.27
N LEU A 66 -2.01 -8.10 4.57
CA LEU A 66 -3.15 -8.85 5.09
C LEU A 66 -4.43 -8.02 5.01
N LYS A 67 -5.58 -8.70 5.13
CA LYS A 67 -6.91 -8.08 5.08
C LYS A 67 -7.09 -7.03 6.17
N GLY A 68 -7.94 -6.04 5.87
CA GLY A 68 -8.30 -4.97 6.78
C GLY A 68 -7.23 -3.90 6.98
N LEU A 69 -6.21 -3.83 6.13
CA LEU A 69 -5.23 -2.74 6.18
C LEU A 69 -5.88 -1.40 5.82
N VAL A 70 -5.80 -0.45 6.74
CA VAL A 70 -6.25 0.93 6.54
C VAL A 70 -5.06 1.90 6.66
N VAL A 71 -4.81 2.65 5.60
CA VAL A 71 -3.83 3.73 5.54
C VAL A 71 -4.58 5.05 5.32
N GLY A 72 -4.61 5.89 6.35
CA GLY A 72 -5.39 7.13 6.35
C GLY A 72 -4.91 8.19 5.36
N LYS A 73 -3.65 8.09 4.91
CA LYS A 73 -3.07 8.94 3.87
C LYS A 73 -2.44 8.11 2.76
N SER A 74 -1.12 8.12 2.65
CA SER A 74 -0.40 7.51 1.52
C SER A 74 0.31 6.22 1.91
N LEU A 75 0.31 5.24 0.99
CA LEU A 75 1.11 4.02 1.06
C LEU A 75 2.33 4.16 0.15
N TYR A 76 3.51 4.05 0.73
CA TYR A 76 4.79 4.00 0.02
C TYR A 76 5.38 2.59 0.15
N ALA A 77 5.38 1.84 -0.96
CA ALA A 77 5.79 0.43 -1.00
C ALA A 77 6.73 0.13 -2.20
N LYS A 78 7.58 1.11 -2.53
CA LYS A 78 8.58 0.94 -3.61
C LYS A 78 9.59 -0.14 -3.27
N TYR A 79 10.06 -0.84 -4.31
CA TYR A 79 11.11 -1.87 -4.18
C TYR A 79 10.75 -2.99 -3.19
N THR A 80 9.48 -3.29 -3.01
CA THR A 80 9.01 -4.42 -2.20
C THR A 80 8.82 -5.66 -3.06
N ASN A 81 8.69 -6.82 -2.42
CA ASN A 81 8.29 -8.05 -3.09
C ASN A 81 6.78 -8.31 -3.02
N LEU A 82 5.98 -7.28 -2.72
CA LEU A 82 4.52 -7.36 -2.75
C LEU A 82 4.03 -7.80 -4.13
N GLN A 83 3.19 -8.84 -4.16
CA GLN A 83 2.62 -9.41 -5.38
C GLN A 83 1.15 -9.05 -5.58
N ILE A 84 0.41 -8.89 -4.50
CA ILE A 84 -1.01 -8.57 -4.47
C ILE A 84 -1.31 -7.58 -3.36
N LEU A 85 -2.37 -6.79 -3.54
CA LEU A 85 -3.02 -6.02 -2.48
C LEU A 85 -4.29 -6.76 -2.05
N PRO A 86 -4.68 -6.74 -0.76
CA PRO A 86 -5.96 -7.32 -0.33
C PRO A 86 -7.15 -6.55 -0.91
N ASP A 87 -8.26 -7.24 -1.19
CA ASP A 87 -9.43 -6.64 -1.84
C ASP A 87 -10.10 -5.54 -1.00
N ASP A 88 -9.90 -5.58 0.31
CA ASP A 88 -10.47 -4.63 1.28
C ASP A 88 -9.48 -3.54 1.75
N ILE A 89 -8.32 -3.42 1.07
CA ILE A 89 -7.33 -2.38 1.42
C ILE A 89 -7.92 -0.98 1.25
N VAL A 90 -7.66 -0.13 2.23
CA VAL A 90 -8.00 1.30 2.17
C VAL A 90 -6.71 2.13 2.17
N VAL A 91 -6.51 2.92 1.11
CA VAL A 91 -5.47 3.94 1.01
C VAL A 91 -6.13 5.22 0.54
N SER A 92 -6.01 6.31 1.31
CA SER A 92 -6.84 7.51 1.03
C SER A 92 -6.24 8.45 -0.02
N GLU A 93 -4.91 8.64 -0.04
CA GLU A 93 -4.28 9.68 -0.87
C GLU A 93 -3.46 9.09 -2.01
N ASN A 94 -2.20 8.73 -1.78
CA ASN A 94 -1.33 8.17 -2.81
C ASN A 94 -1.01 6.70 -2.53
N CYS A 95 -0.82 5.93 -3.59
CA CYS A 95 -0.30 4.57 -3.52
C CYS A 95 0.90 4.44 -4.47
N ASP A 96 2.09 4.28 -3.91
CA ASP A 96 3.32 4.17 -4.67
C ASP A 96 3.89 2.76 -4.56
N LEU A 97 3.73 1.99 -5.64
CA LEU A 97 4.14 0.59 -5.77
C LEU A 97 5.28 0.42 -6.79
N GLU A 98 5.95 1.52 -7.15
CA GLU A 98 7.04 1.50 -8.14
C GLU A 98 8.08 0.41 -7.82
N LYS A 99 8.43 -0.37 -8.84
CA LYS A 99 9.41 -1.48 -8.73
C LYS A 99 9.05 -2.55 -7.68
N SER A 100 7.79 -2.65 -7.29
CA SER A 100 7.29 -3.79 -6.54
C SER A 100 7.04 -5.00 -7.47
N LYS A 101 6.59 -6.11 -6.92
CA LYS A 101 6.23 -7.32 -7.68
C LYS A 101 4.73 -7.44 -7.91
N ILE A 102 3.98 -6.35 -7.76
CA ILE A 102 2.52 -6.31 -7.96
C ILE A 102 2.16 -6.78 -9.37
N ARG A 103 1.21 -7.72 -9.44
CA ARG A 103 0.66 -8.27 -10.67
C ARG A 103 -0.79 -7.87 -10.91
N THR A 104 -1.52 -7.55 -9.84
CA THR A 104 -2.93 -7.19 -9.89
C THR A 104 -3.25 -6.09 -8.90
N ILE A 105 -4.25 -5.28 -9.24
CA ILE A 105 -4.86 -4.28 -8.35
C ILE A 105 -6.30 -4.76 -8.08
N PRO A 106 -6.81 -4.65 -6.85
CA PRO A 106 -8.17 -5.05 -6.54
C PRO A 106 -9.21 -4.32 -7.39
N ASN A 107 -10.23 -5.05 -7.84
CA ASN A 107 -11.35 -4.42 -8.54
C ASN A 107 -12.12 -3.49 -7.59
N GLY A 108 -12.43 -2.29 -8.03
CA GLY A 108 -13.04 -1.26 -7.19
C GLY A 108 -12.06 -0.44 -6.35
N PHE A 109 -10.73 -0.62 -6.54
CA PHE A 109 -9.74 0.20 -5.84
C PHE A 109 -9.90 1.68 -6.18
N LYS A 110 -9.89 2.51 -5.13
CA LYS A 110 -10.12 3.96 -5.25
C LYS A 110 -9.05 4.71 -4.48
N ILE A 111 -8.54 5.78 -5.09
CA ILE A 111 -7.52 6.62 -4.50
C ILE A 111 -7.77 8.09 -4.87
N LYS A 112 -7.61 9.02 -3.91
CA LYS A 112 -7.92 10.45 -4.16
C LYS A 112 -6.86 11.14 -5.00
N GLU A 113 -5.61 10.74 -4.84
CA GLU A 113 -4.48 11.38 -5.48
C GLU A 113 -3.93 10.50 -6.61
N SER A 114 -2.78 9.87 -6.43
CA SER A 114 -2.05 9.20 -7.51
C SER A 114 -1.73 7.74 -7.20
N LEU A 115 -1.81 6.89 -8.22
CA LEU A 115 -1.33 5.52 -8.21
C LEU A 115 -0.09 5.41 -9.09
N ASN A 116 1.02 4.93 -8.53
CA ASN A 116 2.25 4.66 -9.27
C ASN A 116 2.52 3.16 -9.32
N LEU A 117 2.42 2.59 -10.51
CA LEU A 117 2.68 1.19 -10.83
C LEU A 117 3.93 1.01 -11.71
N SER A 118 4.73 2.07 -11.87
CA SER A 118 5.88 2.05 -12.78
C SER A 118 6.85 0.92 -12.46
N ASP A 119 7.39 0.29 -13.51
CA ASP A 119 8.34 -0.81 -13.42
C ASP A 119 7.83 -2.03 -12.62
N THR A 120 6.52 -2.24 -12.58
CA THR A 120 5.91 -3.44 -12.01
C THR A 120 5.57 -4.47 -13.09
N PRO A 121 5.45 -5.76 -12.74
CA PRO A 121 5.07 -6.81 -13.71
C PRO A 121 3.57 -6.85 -14.02
N ILE A 122 2.81 -5.82 -13.70
CA ILE A 122 1.38 -5.74 -14.02
C ILE A 122 1.16 -5.70 -15.52
N THR A 123 0.20 -6.48 -16.03
CA THR A 123 -0.13 -6.57 -17.46
C THR A 123 -1.53 -6.11 -17.80
N GLU A 124 -2.39 -5.96 -16.80
CA GLU A 124 -3.78 -5.53 -16.95
C GLU A 124 -4.24 -4.71 -15.75
N LEU A 125 -5.20 -3.84 -15.96
CA LEU A 125 -5.87 -3.08 -14.91
C LEU A 125 -7.26 -3.68 -14.64
N PRO A 126 -7.81 -3.56 -13.42
CA PRO A 126 -9.16 -4.02 -13.14
C PRO A 126 -10.19 -3.16 -13.89
N GLU A 127 -11.38 -3.72 -14.13
CA GLU A 127 -12.48 -3.00 -14.79
C GLU A 127 -12.95 -1.77 -14.01
N ILE A 128 -12.93 -1.83 -12.69
CA ILE A 128 -13.31 -0.71 -11.83
C ILE A 128 -12.08 -0.21 -11.07
N LEU A 129 -11.54 0.92 -11.54
CA LEU A 129 -10.39 1.60 -10.92
C LEU A 129 -10.63 3.10 -10.99
N LYS A 130 -10.52 3.79 -9.83
CA LYS A 130 -10.76 5.22 -9.76
C LYS A 130 -9.59 5.95 -9.11
N ILE A 131 -8.93 6.79 -9.88
CA ILE A 131 -7.75 7.57 -9.51
C ILE A 131 -8.08 9.06 -9.65
N GLY A 132 -7.96 9.82 -8.57
CA GLY A 132 -8.34 11.24 -8.57
C GLY A 132 -7.41 12.14 -9.37
N LYS A 133 -6.12 11.80 -9.49
CA LYS A 133 -5.16 12.63 -10.23
C LYS A 133 -4.37 11.87 -11.29
N TYR A 134 -3.33 11.14 -10.91
CA TYR A 134 -2.36 10.57 -11.85
C TYR A 134 -2.24 9.05 -11.72
N LEU A 135 -2.26 8.37 -12.85
CA LEU A 135 -1.89 6.96 -12.98
C LEU A 135 -0.55 6.86 -13.71
N LYS A 136 0.47 6.31 -13.06
CA LYS A 136 1.81 6.12 -13.66
C LYS A 136 2.04 4.65 -13.97
N LEU A 137 2.35 4.36 -15.24
CA LEU A 137 2.50 3.02 -15.83
C LEU A 137 3.81 2.87 -16.61
N PHE A 138 4.83 3.71 -16.34
CA PHE A 138 6.12 3.59 -17.03
C PHE A 138 6.73 2.21 -16.81
N GLY A 139 7.26 1.61 -17.87
CA GLY A 139 7.86 0.28 -17.79
C GLY A 139 6.89 -0.88 -17.56
N CYS A 140 5.58 -0.63 -17.51
CA CYS A 140 4.56 -1.68 -17.43
C CYS A 140 4.22 -2.22 -18.82
N ASN A 141 3.92 -3.53 -18.92
CA ASN A 141 3.48 -4.16 -20.18
C ASN A 141 1.94 -4.24 -20.25
N ILE A 142 1.25 -3.12 -20.03
CA ILE A 142 -0.21 -3.03 -20.16
C ILE A 142 -0.55 -2.73 -21.61
N LYS A 143 -1.28 -3.66 -22.26
CA LYS A 143 -1.70 -3.53 -23.65
C LYS A 143 -2.84 -2.54 -23.82
N GLU A 144 -3.84 -2.67 -22.98
CA GLU A 144 -5.08 -1.90 -23.06
C GLU A 144 -5.50 -1.42 -21.68
N ILE A 145 -6.07 -0.22 -21.61
CA ILE A 145 -6.66 0.35 -20.40
C ILE A 145 -8.17 0.25 -20.57
N PRO A 146 -8.89 -0.45 -19.68
CA PRO A 146 -10.35 -0.54 -19.75
C PRO A 146 -10.99 0.85 -19.80
N SER A 147 -12.00 1.01 -20.65
CA SER A 147 -12.72 2.29 -20.80
C SER A 147 -13.47 2.73 -19.52
N THR A 148 -13.64 1.81 -18.59
CA THR A 148 -14.26 2.01 -17.28
C THR A 148 -13.29 2.53 -16.21
N VAL A 149 -11.99 2.59 -16.49
CA VAL A 149 -10.98 3.15 -15.61
C VAL A 149 -11.08 4.68 -15.61
N GLU A 150 -11.32 5.26 -14.44
CA GLU A 150 -11.43 6.70 -14.26
C GLU A 150 -10.11 7.28 -13.71
N VAL A 151 -9.50 8.23 -14.45
CA VAL A 151 -8.30 8.98 -14.01
C VAL A 151 -8.57 10.47 -14.17
N GLY A 152 -8.49 11.21 -13.07
CA GLY A 152 -8.93 12.61 -13.01
C GLY A 152 -8.09 13.59 -13.80
N VAL A 153 -6.77 13.37 -13.97
CA VAL A 153 -5.88 14.32 -14.63
C VAL A 153 -5.15 13.68 -15.81
N TYR A 154 -4.25 12.72 -15.58
CA TYR A 154 -3.44 12.16 -16.64
C TYR A 154 -2.94 10.74 -16.36
N ILE A 155 -2.78 9.97 -17.44
CA ILE A 155 -2.15 8.63 -17.43
C ILE A 155 -0.78 8.75 -18.09
N TYR A 156 0.27 8.46 -17.32
CA TYR A 156 1.64 8.37 -17.81
C TYR A 156 1.94 6.93 -18.24
N LYS A 157 2.20 6.72 -19.51
CA LYS A 157 2.54 5.42 -20.10
C LYS A 157 3.62 5.63 -21.17
N ASN A 158 4.51 4.63 -21.38
CA ASN A 158 5.48 4.63 -22.49
C ASN A 158 4.76 4.49 -23.83
#